data_20b41d64aadbbddf2b73073c5e99ab1f
#
_entry.id   20b41d64aadbbddf2b73073c5e99ab1f
#
_cell.length_a   1.000
_cell.length_b   1.000
_cell.length_c   1.000
_cell.angle_alpha   90.00
_cell.angle_beta   90.00
_cell.angle_gamma   90.00
#
_symmetry.space_group_name_H-M   'P 1'
#
loop_
_entity.id
_entity.type
_entity.pdbx_description
1 polymer ?
#
loop_
_entity_poly.entity_id
_entity_poly.type
_entity_poly.pdbx_seq_one_letter_code
_entity_poly.pdbx_strand_id
1 'polypeptide(L)'
;ACGVKLILHCFEYERPHAPELESICDKVFYYKRRTGVIANLTWLPYNVYSRKDHRLIENLLQNDYPILFEGLHSCYYMDDPRLRNRMKIFRECNIEHDYYRHLAKSGKGLVRNAFFKIEAMRFQAYQKVAQYANLIIAVSTTDADYLRKQFPNQRIEFVPCFHENNRITAKPGKSDYILYHGKLSVIENE
;
A
#
# COMPACT_ATOMS: atom_id res chain seq x y z
N ALA A 1 -21.77 12.08 1.59
CA ALA A 1 -20.51 12.25 0.83
C ALA A 1 -19.88 13.59 1.22
N CYS A 2 -18.56 13.60 1.50
CA CYS A 2 -17.83 14.81 1.95
C CYS A 2 -17.56 15.83 0.83
N GLY A 3 -18.21 15.71 -0.34
CA GLY A 3 -17.99 16.60 -1.49
C GLY A 3 -16.60 16.43 -2.18
N VAL A 4 -15.85 15.39 -1.83
CA VAL A 4 -14.55 15.11 -2.45
C VAL A 4 -14.78 14.32 -3.74
N LYS A 5 -14.19 14.81 -4.84
CA LYS A 5 -14.11 14.08 -6.11
C LYS A 5 -12.92 13.14 -6.09
N LEU A 6 -13.14 11.91 -6.54
CA LEU A 6 -12.13 10.86 -6.52
C LEU A 6 -11.86 10.34 -7.92
N ILE A 7 -10.60 10.43 -8.35
CA ILE A 7 -10.10 9.74 -9.53
C ILE A 7 -9.26 8.57 -9.05
N LEU A 8 -9.69 7.35 -9.34
CA LEU A 8 -9.05 6.14 -8.85
C LEU A 8 -8.17 5.50 -9.93
N HIS A 9 -6.96 5.12 -9.56
CA HIS A 9 -6.00 4.41 -10.40
C HIS A 9 -5.77 3.00 -9.85
N CYS A 10 -6.37 1.98 -10.45
CA CYS A 10 -6.35 0.59 -9.99
C CYS A 10 -5.44 -0.28 -10.84
N PHE A 11 -4.68 -1.17 -10.20
CA PHE A 11 -3.96 -2.23 -10.87
C PHE A 11 -4.73 -3.54 -10.79
N GLU A 12 -5.05 -4.12 -11.94
CA GLU A 12 -5.73 -5.41 -12.03
C GLU A 12 -4.82 -6.55 -11.58
N TYR A 13 -5.33 -7.38 -10.68
CA TYR A 13 -4.67 -8.60 -10.25
C TYR A 13 -5.73 -9.60 -9.75
N GLU A 14 -5.92 -10.69 -10.48
CA GLU A 14 -6.83 -11.80 -10.14
C GLU A 14 -8.32 -11.43 -9.95
N ARG A 15 -8.67 -10.16 -10.02
CA ARG A 15 -10.04 -9.67 -9.87
C ARG A 15 -10.47 -8.93 -11.14
N PRO A 16 -11.70 -9.11 -11.59
CA PRO A 16 -12.27 -8.31 -12.69
C PRO A 16 -12.44 -6.85 -12.24
N HIS A 17 -12.83 -6.01 -13.18
CA HIS A 17 -13.32 -4.66 -12.87
C HIS A 17 -14.46 -4.72 -11.85
N ALA A 18 -14.51 -3.74 -10.96
CA ALA A 18 -15.51 -3.61 -9.93
C ALA A 18 -16.44 -2.44 -10.27
N PRO A 19 -17.64 -2.70 -10.84
CA PRO A 19 -18.59 -1.64 -11.19
C PRO A 19 -18.98 -0.74 -10.00
N GLU A 20 -18.89 -1.27 -8.77
CA GLU A 20 -19.13 -0.54 -7.54
C GLU A 20 -18.16 0.65 -7.37
N LEU A 21 -16.90 0.48 -7.79
CA LEU A 21 -15.91 1.57 -7.77
C LEU A 21 -16.28 2.69 -8.73
N GLU A 22 -16.83 2.35 -9.87
CA GLU A 22 -17.28 3.32 -10.88
C GLU A 22 -18.49 4.12 -10.40
N SER A 23 -19.29 3.57 -9.47
CA SER A 23 -20.43 4.26 -8.89
C SER A 23 -20.07 5.27 -7.80
N ILE A 24 -18.91 5.12 -7.15
CA ILE A 24 -18.46 5.98 -6.02
C ILE A 24 -17.30 6.92 -6.40
N CYS A 25 -16.65 6.69 -7.55
CA CYS A 25 -15.56 7.52 -8.05
C CYS A 25 -16.01 8.33 -9.26
N ASP A 26 -15.47 9.54 -9.42
CA ASP A 26 -15.72 10.36 -10.62
C ASP A 26 -15.09 9.73 -11.88
N LYS A 27 -13.98 9.02 -11.70
CA LYS A 27 -13.30 8.29 -12.78
C LYS A 27 -12.47 7.15 -12.20
N VAL A 28 -12.45 6.02 -12.90
CA VAL A 28 -11.61 4.87 -12.56
C VAL A 28 -10.75 4.51 -13.77
N PHE A 29 -9.45 4.37 -13.55
CA PHE A 29 -8.51 3.87 -14.54
C PHE A 29 -7.97 2.52 -14.09
N TYR A 30 -7.99 1.53 -15.00
CA TYR A 30 -7.48 0.19 -14.75
C TYR A 30 -6.18 -0.06 -15.53
N TYR A 31 -5.19 -0.60 -14.85
CA TYR A 31 -3.88 -0.92 -15.40
C TYR A 31 -3.53 -2.38 -15.16
N LYS A 32 -2.92 -3.02 -16.15
CA LYS A 32 -2.43 -4.39 -15.99
C LYS A 32 -1.10 -4.40 -15.26
N ARG A 33 -0.95 -5.28 -14.29
CA ARG A 33 0.33 -5.49 -13.63
C ARG A 33 1.31 -6.20 -14.58
N ARG A 34 2.56 -5.76 -14.56
CA ARG A 34 3.66 -6.44 -15.25
C ARG A 34 4.18 -7.58 -14.38
N THR A 35 3.53 -8.73 -14.48
CA THR A 35 3.95 -9.94 -13.79
C THR A 35 4.93 -10.73 -14.66
N GLY A 36 5.82 -11.51 -14.04
CA GLY A 36 6.76 -12.38 -14.75
C GLY A 36 8.19 -12.30 -14.25
N VAL A 37 9.08 -13.03 -14.92
CA VAL A 37 10.49 -13.20 -14.49
C VAL A 37 11.25 -11.87 -14.49
N ILE A 38 11.02 -10.99 -15.47
CA ILE A 38 11.72 -9.71 -15.59
C ILE A 38 11.50 -8.84 -14.35
N ALA A 39 10.29 -8.86 -13.77
CA ALA A 39 9.99 -8.11 -12.55
C ALA A 39 10.84 -8.55 -11.35
N ASN A 40 11.32 -9.79 -11.34
CA ASN A 40 12.18 -10.32 -10.29
C ASN A 40 13.67 -10.01 -10.49
N LEU A 41 14.06 -9.60 -11.70
CA LEU A 41 15.47 -9.31 -12.04
C LEU A 41 15.87 -7.84 -11.78
N THR A 42 14.98 -7.02 -11.26
CA THR A 42 15.24 -5.61 -10.94
C THR A 42 15.66 -5.43 -9.49
N TRP A 43 16.32 -4.31 -9.17
CA TRP A 43 16.56 -3.90 -7.77
C TRP A 43 15.33 -3.37 -7.06
N LEU A 44 14.26 -3.05 -7.79
CA LEU A 44 13.01 -2.62 -7.21
C LEU A 44 12.26 -3.82 -6.62
N PRO A 45 11.47 -3.63 -5.56
CA PRO A 45 10.57 -4.65 -5.07
C PRO A 45 9.62 -5.12 -6.19
N TYR A 46 9.36 -6.43 -6.25
CA TYR A 46 8.49 -7.01 -7.26
C TYR A 46 7.14 -6.30 -7.36
N ASN A 47 6.53 -6.04 -6.21
CA ASN A 47 5.22 -5.39 -6.16
C ASN A 47 5.25 -3.94 -6.65
N VAL A 48 6.36 -3.23 -6.49
CA VAL A 48 6.55 -1.87 -7.02
C VAL A 48 6.74 -1.93 -8.53
N TYR A 49 7.71 -2.72 -9.00
CA TYR A 49 8.01 -2.82 -10.43
C TYR A 49 6.82 -3.32 -11.25
N SER A 50 6.05 -4.26 -10.70
CA SER A 50 4.87 -4.80 -11.39
C SER A 50 3.80 -3.73 -11.68
N ARG A 51 3.85 -2.58 -11.00
CA ARG A 51 2.94 -1.43 -11.18
C ARG A 51 3.53 -0.33 -12.08
N LYS A 52 4.60 -0.61 -12.79
CA LYS A 52 5.15 0.27 -13.81
C LYS A 52 4.25 0.26 -15.05
N ASP A 53 3.45 1.29 -15.24
CA ASP A 53 2.65 1.51 -16.46
C ASP A 53 2.74 3.00 -16.84
N HIS A 54 3.26 3.31 -18.05
CA HIS A 54 3.44 4.71 -18.48
C HIS A 54 2.10 5.46 -18.61
N ARG A 55 1.00 4.76 -18.89
CA ARG A 55 -0.34 5.38 -18.93
C ARG A 55 -0.74 5.95 -17.58
N LEU A 56 -0.24 5.39 -16.46
CA LEU A 56 -0.50 5.94 -15.13
C LEU A 56 0.05 7.36 -15.01
N ILE A 57 1.33 7.55 -15.35
CA ILE A 57 1.92 8.89 -15.24
C ILE A 57 1.31 9.87 -16.23
N GLU A 58 0.98 9.43 -17.45
CA GLU A 58 0.27 10.25 -18.44
C GLU A 58 -1.11 10.69 -17.92
N ASN A 59 -1.86 9.80 -17.30
CA ASN A 59 -3.15 10.12 -16.71
C ASN A 59 -3.02 11.04 -15.49
N LEU A 60 -1.99 10.87 -14.66
CA LEU A 60 -1.72 11.77 -13.54
C LEU A 60 -1.37 13.19 -14.02
N LEU A 61 -0.76 13.34 -15.17
CA LEU A 61 -0.40 14.63 -15.74
C LEU A 61 -1.56 15.38 -16.40
N GLN A 62 -2.74 14.76 -16.54
CA GLN A 62 -3.94 15.41 -17.10
C GLN A 62 -4.54 16.50 -16.17
N ASN A 63 -4.13 16.53 -14.91
CA ASN A 63 -4.62 17.48 -13.91
C ASN A 63 -3.52 17.77 -12.88
N ASP A 64 -3.79 18.65 -11.93
CA ASP A 64 -2.90 19.03 -10.83
C ASP A 64 -3.40 18.65 -9.44
N TYR A 65 -4.38 17.76 -9.35
CA TYR A 65 -4.97 17.32 -8.08
C TYR A 65 -3.96 16.63 -7.17
N PRO A 66 -4.12 16.71 -5.84
CA PRO A 66 -3.30 15.93 -4.91
C PRO A 66 -3.33 14.44 -5.24
N ILE A 67 -2.20 13.76 -5.05
CA ILE A 67 -2.08 12.32 -5.30
C ILE A 67 -1.93 11.62 -3.96
N LEU A 68 -2.82 10.67 -3.67
CA LEU A 68 -2.70 9.75 -2.55
C LEU A 68 -2.11 8.43 -3.05
N PHE A 69 -0.91 8.10 -2.58
CA PHE A 69 -0.26 6.82 -2.81
C PHE A 69 -0.62 5.87 -1.66
N GLU A 70 -1.36 4.83 -1.99
CA GLU A 70 -1.82 3.83 -1.02
C GLU A 70 -0.84 2.66 -0.96
N GLY A 71 -0.05 2.60 0.09
CA GLY A 71 1.01 1.62 0.31
C GLY A 71 2.26 1.84 -0.56
N LEU A 72 3.42 1.41 -0.05
CA LEU A 72 4.73 1.62 -0.69
C LEU A 72 4.80 1.00 -2.11
N HIS A 73 4.05 -0.06 -2.34
CA HIS A 73 3.97 -0.73 -3.64
C HIS A 73 3.32 0.11 -4.75
N SER A 74 2.59 1.18 -4.43
CA SER A 74 1.98 2.09 -5.41
C SER A 74 2.91 3.23 -5.82
N CYS A 75 4.06 3.39 -5.18
CA CYS A 75 4.90 4.58 -5.24
C CYS A 75 5.87 4.64 -6.43
N TYR A 76 5.70 3.80 -7.47
CA TYR A 76 6.66 3.73 -8.58
C TYR A 76 6.96 5.10 -9.22
N TYR A 77 5.99 6.00 -9.28
CA TYR A 77 6.16 7.35 -9.86
C TYR A 77 6.24 8.46 -8.82
N MET A 78 6.41 8.16 -7.53
CA MET A 78 6.43 9.18 -6.49
C MET A 78 7.58 10.19 -6.65
N ASP A 79 8.73 9.73 -7.13
CA ASP A 79 9.93 10.54 -7.38
C ASP A 79 10.05 11.04 -8.83
N ASP A 80 9.02 10.84 -9.67
CA ASP A 80 9.05 11.29 -11.06
C ASP A 80 9.16 12.83 -11.13
N PRO A 81 10.18 13.37 -11.84
CA PRO A 81 10.41 14.82 -11.91
C PRO A 81 9.21 15.62 -12.43
N ARG A 82 8.35 15.00 -13.25
CA ARG A 82 7.13 15.65 -13.78
C ARG A 82 6.09 15.90 -12.69
N LEU A 83 6.16 15.18 -11.57
CA LEU A 83 5.29 15.32 -10.41
C LEU A 83 5.92 16.12 -9.25
N ARG A 84 7.08 16.78 -9.47
CA ARG A 84 7.81 17.48 -8.40
C ARG A 84 6.99 18.57 -7.69
N ASN A 85 6.11 19.25 -8.40
CA ASN A 85 5.27 20.33 -7.89
C ASN A 85 3.88 19.85 -7.42
N ARG A 86 3.59 18.54 -7.51
CA ARG A 86 2.31 17.96 -7.10
C ARG A 86 2.32 17.69 -5.61
N MET A 87 1.22 17.98 -4.95
CA MET A 87 1.01 17.53 -3.58
C MET A 87 0.87 16.00 -3.57
N LYS A 88 1.78 15.35 -2.87
CA LYS A 88 1.85 13.88 -2.74
C LYS A 88 1.64 13.48 -1.28
N ILE A 89 0.65 12.66 -1.05
CA ILE A 89 0.33 12.08 0.24
C ILE A 89 0.66 10.59 0.14
N PHE A 90 1.44 10.09 1.07
CA PHE A 90 1.77 8.67 1.15
C PHE A 90 1.11 8.06 2.38
N ARG A 91 0.24 7.07 2.19
CA ARG A 91 -0.35 6.30 3.29
C ARG A 91 0.38 4.97 3.40
N GLU A 92 1.14 4.81 4.50
CA GLU A 92 1.80 3.56 4.83
C GLU A 92 0.82 2.63 5.55
N CYS A 93 0.57 1.47 4.96
CA CYS A 93 -0.32 0.47 5.53
C CYS A 93 0.43 -0.50 6.44
N ASN A 94 1.68 -0.80 6.12
CA ASN A 94 2.58 -1.68 6.87
C ASN A 94 4.03 -1.26 6.59
N ILE A 95 4.92 -1.48 7.52
CA ILE A 95 6.35 -1.38 7.24
C ILE A 95 6.76 -2.61 6.40
N GLU A 96 6.73 -2.45 5.07
CA GLU A 96 6.81 -3.55 4.10
C GLU A 96 8.02 -4.47 4.31
N HIS A 97 9.19 -3.91 4.61
CA HIS A 97 10.38 -4.74 4.80
C HIS A 97 10.29 -5.62 6.07
N ASP A 98 9.59 -5.17 7.11
CA ASP A 98 9.37 -5.99 8.30
C ASP A 98 8.33 -7.07 8.03
N TYR A 99 7.28 -6.75 7.30
CA TYR A 99 6.31 -7.71 6.83
C TYR A 99 6.98 -8.86 6.05
N TYR A 100 7.82 -8.54 5.06
CA TYR A 100 8.55 -9.55 4.30
C TYR A 100 9.60 -10.32 5.12
N ARG A 101 10.19 -9.69 6.15
CA ARG A 101 11.05 -10.41 7.13
C ARG A 101 10.25 -11.46 7.92
N HIS A 102 9.05 -11.13 8.35
CA HIS A 102 8.17 -12.08 9.03
C HIS A 102 7.78 -13.23 8.11
N LEU A 103 7.37 -12.96 6.88
CA LEU A 103 7.09 -14.00 5.89
C LEU A 103 8.29 -14.93 5.65
N ALA A 104 9.50 -14.39 5.61
CA ALA A 104 10.72 -15.18 5.44
C ALA A 104 11.01 -16.10 6.63
N LYS A 105 10.55 -15.76 7.84
CA LYS A 105 10.70 -16.60 9.07
C LYS A 105 9.61 -17.64 9.16
N SER A 106 8.38 -17.31 8.82
CA SER A 106 7.20 -18.19 8.94
C SER A 106 7.05 -19.16 7.76
N GLY A 107 7.68 -18.85 6.64
CA GLY A 107 7.47 -19.61 5.41
C GLY A 107 8.14 -20.99 5.39
N LYS A 108 7.44 -21.99 4.84
CA LYS A 108 7.97 -23.31 4.56
C LYS A 108 8.58 -23.33 3.15
N GLY A 109 9.88 -23.58 3.02
CA GLY A 109 10.59 -23.76 1.74
C GLY A 109 11.72 -22.75 1.51
N LEU A 110 12.92 -23.27 1.21
CA LEU A 110 14.16 -22.48 1.10
C LEU A 110 14.09 -21.40 0.02
N VAL A 111 13.58 -21.74 -1.17
CA VAL A 111 13.48 -20.81 -2.30
C VAL A 111 12.54 -19.65 -1.99
N ARG A 112 11.37 -19.94 -1.41
CA ARG A 112 10.40 -18.92 -1.01
C ARG A 112 10.95 -18.01 0.09
N ASN A 113 11.62 -18.59 1.08
CA ASN A 113 12.22 -17.79 2.16
C ASN A 113 13.36 -16.91 1.65
N ALA A 114 14.17 -17.38 0.70
CA ALA A 114 15.19 -16.58 0.04
C ALA A 114 14.55 -15.42 -0.75
N PHE A 115 13.47 -15.67 -1.48
CA PHE A 115 12.72 -14.63 -2.18
C PHE A 115 12.21 -13.55 -1.20
N PHE A 116 11.58 -13.93 -0.09
CA PHE A 116 11.08 -12.97 0.88
C PHE A 116 12.20 -12.16 1.56
N LYS A 117 13.37 -12.76 1.80
CA LYS A 117 14.53 -12.03 2.32
C LYS A 117 15.03 -10.98 1.33
N ILE A 118 15.09 -11.33 0.04
CA ILE A 118 15.49 -10.40 -1.02
C ILE A 118 14.47 -9.26 -1.13
N GLU A 119 13.16 -9.57 -1.13
CA GLU A 119 12.12 -8.54 -1.16
C GLU A 119 12.17 -7.63 0.07
N ALA A 120 12.43 -8.15 1.27
CA ALA A 120 12.62 -7.35 2.46
C ALA A 120 13.76 -6.33 2.29
N MET A 121 14.90 -6.76 1.76
CA MET A 121 16.05 -5.87 1.49
C MET A 121 15.70 -4.81 0.42
N ARG A 122 14.99 -5.20 -0.64
CA ARG A 122 14.54 -4.29 -1.69
C ARG A 122 13.59 -3.24 -1.15
N PHE A 123 12.59 -3.63 -0.35
CA PHE A 123 11.65 -2.70 0.28
C PHE A 123 12.34 -1.78 1.26
N GLN A 124 13.28 -2.27 2.06
CA GLN A 124 14.06 -1.43 2.95
C GLN A 124 14.86 -0.34 2.21
N ALA A 125 15.47 -0.70 1.08
CA ALA A 125 16.17 0.26 0.24
C ALA A 125 15.21 1.22 -0.46
N TYR A 126 14.07 0.72 -0.93
CA TYR A 126 13.08 1.48 -1.69
C TYR A 126 12.26 2.44 -0.83
N GLN A 127 12.10 2.18 0.46
CA GLN A 127 11.33 3.02 1.39
C GLN A 127 11.78 4.49 1.37
N LYS A 128 13.01 4.76 0.97
CA LYS A 128 13.53 6.13 0.81
C LYS A 128 12.70 6.99 -0.15
N VAL A 129 11.93 6.38 -1.05
CA VAL A 129 11.04 7.11 -1.96
C VAL A 129 10.00 7.95 -1.20
N ALA A 130 9.65 7.56 0.03
CA ALA A 130 8.71 8.29 0.87
C ALA A 130 9.18 9.74 1.20
N GLN A 131 10.49 10.05 1.07
CA GLN A 131 11.00 11.42 1.22
C GLN A 131 10.41 12.42 0.20
N TYR A 132 9.86 11.93 -0.91
CA TYR A 132 9.22 12.77 -1.92
C TYR A 132 7.75 13.07 -1.64
N ALA A 133 7.18 12.51 -0.56
CA ALA A 133 5.83 12.84 -0.12
C ALA A 133 5.82 14.16 0.66
N ASN A 134 4.76 14.95 0.52
CA ASN A 134 4.53 16.15 1.32
C ASN A 134 3.93 15.82 2.70
N LEU A 135 3.25 14.68 2.77
CA LEU A 135 2.64 14.16 3.99
C LEU A 135 2.74 12.63 3.96
N ILE A 136 3.17 12.05 5.07
CA ILE A 136 3.13 10.61 5.30
C ILE A 136 2.06 10.31 6.34
N ILE A 137 1.19 9.36 6.06
CA ILE A 137 0.13 8.89 6.96
C ILE A 137 0.47 7.47 7.39
N ALA A 138 0.56 7.23 8.69
CA ALA A 138 0.70 5.91 9.28
C ALA A 138 -0.63 5.45 9.88
N VAL A 139 -0.93 4.15 9.78
CA VAL A 139 -2.17 3.57 10.32
C VAL A 139 -2.03 3.05 11.74
N SER A 140 -0.80 3.00 12.27
CA SER A 140 -0.50 2.67 13.66
C SER A 140 0.43 3.70 14.29
N THR A 141 0.36 3.85 15.60
CA THR A 141 1.27 4.74 16.36
C THR A 141 2.71 4.24 16.32
N THR A 142 2.91 2.93 16.36
CA THR A 142 4.24 2.29 16.27
C THR A 142 4.90 2.61 14.91
N ASP A 143 4.16 2.50 13.81
CA ASP A 143 4.67 2.82 12.49
C ASP A 143 4.92 4.32 12.33
N ALA A 144 4.05 5.16 12.90
CA ALA A 144 4.26 6.61 12.91
C ALA A 144 5.57 6.98 13.62
N ASP A 145 5.86 6.37 14.76
CA ASP A 145 7.10 6.63 15.51
C ASP A 145 8.34 6.11 14.76
N TYR A 146 8.23 4.96 14.11
CA TYR A 146 9.27 4.45 13.22
C TYR A 146 9.53 5.43 12.07
N LEU A 147 8.49 5.85 11.36
CA LEU A 147 8.61 6.74 10.21
C LEU A 147 9.17 8.11 10.61
N ARG A 148 8.80 8.68 11.76
CA ARG A 148 9.38 9.92 12.29
C ARG A 148 10.88 9.82 12.51
N LYS A 149 11.37 8.67 12.95
CA LYS A 149 12.82 8.42 13.10
C LYS A 149 13.51 8.28 11.75
N GLN A 150 12.87 7.65 10.76
CA GLN A 150 13.44 7.46 9.43
C GLN A 150 13.41 8.74 8.58
N PHE A 151 12.39 9.58 8.74
CA PHE A 151 12.13 10.77 7.95
C PHE A 151 11.92 12.02 8.83
N PRO A 152 12.94 12.47 9.57
CA PRO A 152 12.80 13.54 10.56
C PRO A 152 12.37 14.89 9.98
N ASN A 153 12.55 15.09 8.67
CA ASN A 153 12.18 16.33 7.97
C ASN A 153 10.79 16.24 7.31
N GLN A 154 10.10 15.10 7.43
CA GLN A 154 8.80 14.89 6.80
C GLN A 154 7.67 15.11 7.82
N ARG A 155 6.55 15.61 7.34
CA ARG A 155 5.33 15.65 8.12
C ARG A 155 4.71 14.25 8.16
N ILE A 156 4.56 13.70 9.37
CA ILE A 156 4.01 12.36 9.59
C ILE A 156 2.85 12.44 10.56
N GLU A 157 1.69 11.98 10.10
CA GLU A 157 0.45 11.98 10.87
C GLU A 157 -0.02 10.53 11.09
N PHE A 158 -0.58 10.31 12.26
CA PHE A 158 -1.28 9.06 12.57
C PHE A 158 -2.76 9.20 12.20
N VAL A 159 -3.22 8.35 11.27
CA VAL A 159 -4.64 8.24 10.90
C VAL A 159 -5.01 6.77 10.95
N PRO A 160 -5.76 6.30 11.95
CA PRO A 160 -6.12 4.89 12.09
C PRO A 160 -7.01 4.42 10.94
N CYS A 161 -7.05 3.12 10.74
CA CYS A 161 -8.08 2.53 9.89
C CYS A 161 -9.46 2.78 10.51
N PHE A 162 -10.42 3.09 9.67
CA PHE A 162 -11.80 3.35 10.07
C PHE A 162 -12.75 2.51 9.22
N HIS A 163 -13.97 2.36 9.72
CA HIS A 163 -15.05 1.61 9.09
C HIS A 163 -16.37 2.35 9.31
N GLU A 164 -17.39 1.93 8.63
CA GLU A 164 -18.72 2.57 8.69
C GLU A 164 -19.47 2.35 10.01
N ASN A 165 -19.06 1.35 10.84
CA ASN A 165 -19.72 1.06 12.10
C ASN A 165 -19.40 2.16 13.12
N ASN A 166 -20.43 2.83 13.60
CA ASN A 166 -20.34 3.96 14.53
C ASN A 166 -20.71 3.61 15.98
N ARG A 167 -21.05 2.34 16.25
CA ARG A 167 -21.42 1.86 17.58
C ARG A 167 -21.01 0.41 17.81
N ILE A 168 -20.71 0.10 19.07
CA ILE A 168 -20.51 -1.27 19.53
C ILE A 168 -21.87 -1.82 19.97
N THR A 169 -22.30 -2.95 19.38
CA THR A 169 -23.53 -3.63 19.72
C THR A 169 -23.29 -4.90 20.54
N ALA A 170 -22.04 -5.33 20.67
CA ALA A 170 -21.67 -6.47 21.50
C ALA A 170 -21.97 -6.21 22.97
N LYS A 171 -22.49 -7.21 23.66
CA LYS A 171 -22.75 -7.19 25.11
C LYS A 171 -21.71 -8.06 25.82
N PRO A 172 -21.18 -7.62 26.99
CA PRO A 172 -20.35 -8.48 27.80
C PRO A 172 -21.13 -9.71 28.25
N GLY A 173 -20.48 -10.88 28.25
CA GLY A 173 -21.14 -12.12 28.69
C GLY A 173 -20.23 -13.33 28.50
N LYS A 174 -20.69 -14.47 28.99
CA LYS A 174 -20.11 -15.77 28.69
C LYS A 174 -20.76 -16.35 27.45
N SER A 175 -20.00 -17.03 26.61
CA SER A 175 -20.47 -17.76 25.44
C SER A 175 -19.89 -19.16 25.47
N ASP A 176 -20.58 -20.08 24.80
CA ASP A 176 -20.14 -21.49 24.67
C ASP A 176 -19.17 -21.68 23.52
N TYR A 177 -18.75 -20.59 22.83
CA TYR A 177 -17.82 -20.63 21.71
C TYR A 177 -16.83 -19.48 21.78
N ILE A 178 -15.69 -19.69 21.12
CA ILE A 178 -14.68 -18.65 20.84
C ILE A 178 -14.80 -18.32 19.36
N LEU A 179 -15.02 -17.04 19.05
CA LEU A 179 -15.06 -16.55 17.67
C LEU A 179 -13.64 -16.15 17.24
N TYR A 180 -13.15 -16.75 16.15
CA TYR A 180 -11.99 -16.27 15.40
C TYR A 180 -12.46 -15.59 14.11
N HIS A 181 -12.01 -14.38 13.87
CA HIS A 181 -12.25 -13.64 12.64
C HIS A 181 -10.93 -13.38 11.93
N GLY A 182 -10.72 -14.01 10.78
CA GLY A 182 -9.50 -13.86 9.98
C GLY A 182 -9.57 -14.68 8.70
N LYS A 183 -8.69 -14.37 7.74
CA LYS A 183 -8.54 -15.13 6.51
C LYS A 183 -7.47 -16.22 6.72
N LEU A 184 -7.89 -17.46 6.92
CA LEU A 184 -6.99 -18.60 7.20
C LEU A 184 -6.00 -18.90 6.07
N SER A 185 -6.26 -18.47 4.83
CA SER A 185 -5.32 -18.65 3.72
C SER A 185 -4.16 -17.63 3.71
N VAL A 186 -4.11 -16.75 4.69
CA VAL A 186 -3.02 -15.78 4.88
C VAL A 186 -2.03 -16.35 5.89
N ILE A 187 -0.76 -16.46 5.50
CA ILE A 187 0.30 -17.12 6.27
C ILE A 187 0.43 -16.59 7.70
N GLU A 188 0.14 -15.32 7.93
CA GLU A 188 0.18 -14.69 9.24
C GLU A 188 -0.93 -15.19 10.18
N ASN A 189 -1.94 -15.86 9.67
CA ASN A 189 -3.10 -16.37 10.41
C ASN A 189 -3.06 -17.90 10.60
N GLU A 190 -1.97 -18.57 10.17
CA GLU A 190 -1.75 -20.01 10.38
C GLU A 190 -1.12 -20.36 11.73
#